data_f6113b6cbdbe07d0e3a8f2854f9d5215
#
_entry.id   f6113b6cbdbe07d0e3a8f2854f9d5215
#
_cell.length_a   1.000
_cell.length_b   1.000
_cell.length_c   1.000
_cell.angle_alpha   90.00
_cell.angle_beta   90.00
_cell.angle_gamma   90.00
#
_symmetry.space_group_name_H-M   'P 1'
#
loop_
_entity.id
_entity.type
_entity.pdbx_description
1 polymer ?
#
loop_
_entity_poly.entity_id
_entity_poly.type
_entity_poly.pdbx_seq_one_letter_code
_entity_poly.pdbx_strand_id
1 'polypeptide(L)'
;IKAKPIVRILEAHDGLCGLIIENLEIKKGLKNASFDGMWSSSLTDSTSKGKPDIEAVDLTTRMQDLNNILECTTKPIIFDGDTGGKIEHFVFTVRTLERNGISAIIIEDKVGLKKNSLFGTDAVQTQDSIEGFCNKIRAGKNALITKDFMIISRIESLIAGKPVSDALERAFAYVEAGADGVMIHSKNKSGEDIKEFCFAFREKHPLVPIVVVPTTYSQIYEEELCSWGVNIVIYANHMLRAAYPAMVKAATSILENERAAEAGEYCMPIKEILELIPGTK
;
A
#
# COMPACT_ATOMS: atom_id res chain seq x y z
N ILE A 1 4.95 14.08 -5.29
CA ILE A 1 4.63 14.50 -3.92
C ILE A 1 4.63 16.03 -3.83
N LYS A 2 5.68 16.73 -4.28
CA LYS A 2 5.77 18.20 -4.19
C LYS A 2 4.77 18.98 -5.05
N ALA A 3 4.22 18.38 -6.09
CA ALA A 3 3.34 19.03 -7.05
C ALA A 3 1.85 19.03 -6.64
N LYS A 4 1.47 18.23 -5.66
CA LYS A 4 0.09 18.09 -5.18
C LYS A 4 0.03 18.15 -3.67
N PRO A 5 -1.04 18.73 -3.08
CA PRO A 5 -1.20 18.77 -1.62
C PRO A 5 -1.36 17.36 -1.03
N ILE A 6 -1.97 16.44 -1.76
CA ILE A 6 -2.11 15.03 -1.40
C ILE A 6 -1.99 14.14 -2.62
N VAL A 7 -1.35 12.99 -2.47
CA VAL A 7 -1.16 11.94 -3.48
C VAL A 7 -2.06 10.77 -3.15
N ARG A 8 -2.89 10.34 -4.10
CA ARG A 8 -3.86 9.25 -3.96
C ARG A 8 -3.31 7.98 -4.57
N ILE A 9 -3.15 6.97 -3.76
CA ILE A 9 -2.63 5.66 -4.16
C ILE A 9 -3.73 4.62 -3.96
N LEU A 10 -4.03 3.83 -4.99
CA LEU A 10 -5.00 2.74 -4.91
C LEU A 10 -4.31 1.40 -5.06
N GLU A 11 -4.78 0.41 -4.33
CA GLU A 11 -4.29 -0.96 -4.40
C GLU A 11 -4.48 -1.56 -5.79
N ALA A 12 -3.43 -2.26 -6.27
CA ALA A 12 -3.44 -3.08 -7.48
C ALA A 12 -2.70 -4.40 -7.22
N HIS A 13 -3.33 -5.51 -7.54
CA HIS A 13 -2.77 -6.85 -7.38
C HIS A 13 -2.66 -7.61 -8.71
N ASP A 14 -3.15 -7.02 -9.81
CA ASP A 14 -3.09 -7.56 -11.17
C ASP A 14 -3.15 -6.46 -12.24
N GLY A 15 -2.98 -6.84 -13.50
CA GLY A 15 -3.04 -5.91 -14.63
C GLY A 15 -4.42 -5.27 -14.82
N LEU A 16 -5.52 -5.93 -14.44
CA LEU A 16 -6.87 -5.35 -14.52
C LEU A 16 -7.03 -4.18 -13.56
N CYS A 17 -6.55 -4.32 -12.33
CA CYS A 17 -6.48 -3.22 -11.36
C CYS A 17 -5.61 -2.07 -11.92
N GLY A 18 -4.47 -2.40 -12.54
CA GLY A 18 -3.59 -1.45 -13.21
C GLY A 18 -4.32 -0.63 -14.28
N LEU A 19 -5.04 -1.30 -15.19
CA LEU A 19 -5.84 -0.65 -16.24
C LEU A 19 -6.91 0.29 -15.67
N ILE A 20 -7.61 -0.14 -14.61
CA ILE A 20 -8.64 0.68 -13.96
C ILE A 20 -8.01 1.95 -13.39
N ILE A 21 -6.91 1.81 -12.64
CA ILE A 21 -6.25 2.94 -11.99
C ILE A 21 -5.65 3.91 -13.01
N GLU A 22 -5.07 3.38 -14.08
CA GLU A 22 -4.50 4.21 -15.16
C GLU A 22 -5.54 5.08 -15.82
N ASN A 23 -6.71 4.51 -16.17
CA ASN A 23 -7.69 5.15 -17.01
C ASN A 23 -8.84 5.84 -16.26
N LEU A 24 -9.02 5.54 -14.94
CA LEU A 24 -10.15 6.10 -14.20
C LEU A 24 -9.94 7.59 -13.90
N GLU A 25 -10.79 8.40 -14.51
CA GLU A 25 -10.87 9.83 -14.24
C GLU A 25 -12.34 10.21 -14.03
N ILE A 26 -12.61 10.99 -13.00
CA ILE A 26 -13.94 11.52 -12.73
C ILE A 26 -13.92 13.04 -12.63
N LYS A 27 -15.03 13.69 -13.00
CA LYS A 27 -15.23 15.13 -12.77
C LYS A 27 -15.70 15.37 -11.35
N LYS A 28 -14.97 16.20 -10.59
CA LYS A 28 -15.34 16.67 -9.25
C LYS A 28 -15.41 18.21 -9.27
N GLY A 29 -16.60 18.73 -9.53
CA GLY A 29 -16.79 20.17 -9.77
C GLY A 29 -16.05 20.61 -11.05
N LEU A 30 -15.17 21.61 -10.93
CA LEU A 30 -14.35 22.13 -12.04
C LEU A 30 -13.01 21.39 -12.22
N LYS A 31 -12.69 20.40 -11.39
CA LYS A 31 -11.43 19.65 -11.43
C LYS A 31 -11.69 18.19 -11.82
N ASN A 32 -10.72 17.61 -12.50
CA ASN A 32 -10.68 16.16 -12.69
C ASN A 32 -10.01 15.51 -11.47
N ALA A 33 -10.50 14.35 -11.07
CA ALA A 33 -9.94 13.54 -10.00
C ALA A 33 -9.55 12.16 -10.53
N SER A 34 -8.33 11.75 -10.26
CA SER A 34 -7.75 10.45 -10.63
C SER A 34 -6.83 9.96 -9.51
N PHE A 35 -6.45 8.71 -9.56
CA PHE A 35 -5.37 8.18 -8.72
C PHE A 35 -4.01 8.58 -9.30
N ASP A 36 -3.04 8.80 -8.40
CA ASP A 36 -1.70 9.27 -8.76
C ASP A 36 -0.69 8.13 -8.88
N GLY A 37 -1.02 6.96 -8.36
CA GLY A 37 -0.17 5.77 -8.39
C GLY A 37 -0.87 4.56 -7.78
N MET A 38 -0.09 3.48 -7.63
CA MET A 38 -0.58 2.17 -7.21
C MET A 38 0.16 1.66 -5.98
N TRP A 39 -0.54 0.83 -5.21
CA TRP A 39 -0.03 0.10 -4.06
C TRP A 39 -0.07 -1.40 -4.33
N SER A 40 1.09 -2.04 -4.46
CA SER A 40 1.20 -3.50 -4.47
C SER A 40 1.20 -3.98 -3.03
N SER A 41 0.03 -4.40 -2.55
CA SER A 41 -0.20 -4.83 -1.18
C SER A 41 0.12 -6.30 -1.00
N SER A 42 0.88 -6.66 0.03
CA SER A 42 1.14 -8.07 0.36
C SER A 42 -0.13 -8.83 0.73
N LEU A 43 -1.09 -8.16 1.40
CA LEU A 43 -2.39 -8.74 1.72
C LEU A 43 -3.17 -9.14 0.46
N THR A 44 -3.28 -8.24 -0.52
CA THR A 44 -4.07 -8.51 -1.71
C THR A 44 -3.34 -9.45 -2.68
N ASP A 45 -2.03 -9.33 -2.79
CA ASP A 45 -1.18 -10.28 -3.55
C ASP A 45 -1.31 -11.71 -3.01
N SER A 46 -1.30 -11.88 -1.68
CA SER A 46 -1.47 -13.20 -1.04
C SER A 46 -2.89 -13.73 -1.22
N THR A 47 -3.89 -12.91 -0.91
CA THR A 47 -5.30 -13.32 -0.94
C THR A 47 -5.77 -13.68 -2.35
N SER A 48 -5.35 -12.94 -3.38
CA SER A 48 -5.67 -13.25 -4.78
C SER A 48 -5.13 -14.60 -5.23
N LYS A 49 -4.11 -15.12 -4.55
CA LYS A 49 -3.49 -16.44 -4.77
C LYS A 49 -3.97 -17.52 -3.80
N GLY A 50 -4.99 -17.22 -2.97
CA GLY A 50 -5.50 -18.15 -1.95
C GLY A 50 -4.49 -18.46 -0.84
N LYS A 51 -3.54 -17.56 -0.57
CA LYS A 51 -2.51 -17.72 0.46
C LYS A 51 -2.74 -16.73 1.62
N PRO A 52 -2.34 -17.10 2.85
CA PRO A 52 -2.40 -16.17 3.97
C PRO A 52 -1.35 -15.07 3.86
N ASP A 53 -1.65 -13.89 4.43
CA ASP A 53 -0.78 -12.72 4.49
C ASP A 53 0.28 -12.85 5.60
N ILE A 54 1.25 -13.72 5.37
CA ILE A 54 2.35 -14.08 6.30
C ILE A 54 3.71 -14.15 5.59
N GLU A 55 3.92 -13.33 4.56
CA GLU A 55 5.10 -13.41 3.68
C GLU A 55 5.20 -14.79 2.93
N ALA A 56 4.06 -15.47 2.73
CA ALA A 56 4.01 -16.76 2.03
C ALA A 56 4.15 -16.65 0.50
N VAL A 57 3.99 -15.45 -0.04
CA VAL A 57 4.24 -15.15 -1.46
C VAL A 57 5.61 -14.53 -1.57
N ASP A 58 6.52 -15.23 -2.25
CA ASP A 58 7.90 -14.79 -2.41
C ASP A 58 8.03 -13.60 -3.38
N LEU A 59 9.17 -12.92 -3.32
CA LEU A 59 9.44 -11.73 -4.14
C LEU A 59 9.33 -12.03 -5.64
N THR A 60 9.81 -13.19 -6.10
CA THR A 60 9.80 -13.54 -7.54
C THR A 60 8.37 -13.61 -8.07
N THR A 61 7.48 -14.25 -7.30
CA THR A 61 6.05 -14.33 -7.62
C THR A 61 5.42 -12.93 -7.64
N ARG A 62 5.72 -12.09 -6.64
CA ARG A 62 5.21 -10.72 -6.59
C ARG A 62 5.75 -9.84 -7.73
N MET A 63 6.98 -10.07 -8.17
CA MET A 63 7.56 -9.39 -9.35
C MET A 63 6.85 -9.74 -10.65
N GLN A 64 6.29 -10.96 -10.79
CA GLN A 64 5.48 -11.31 -11.96
C GLN A 64 4.16 -10.49 -12.00
N ASP A 65 3.50 -10.32 -10.85
CA ASP A 65 2.31 -9.46 -10.78
C ASP A 65 2.66 -7.99 -11.07
N LEU A 66 3.76 -7.50 -10.52
CA LEU A 66 4.24 -6.15 -10.82
C LEU A 66 4.52 -5.93 -12.30
N ASN A 67 5.13 -6.91 -12.99
CA ASN A 67 5.37 -6.83 -14.42
C ASN A 67 4.05 -6.68 -15.20
N ASN A 68 3.01 -7.47 -14.85
CA ASN A 68 1.70 -7.35 -15.49
C ASN A 68 1.06 -5.97 -15.25
N ILE A 69 1.26 -5.39 -14.05
CA ILE A 69 0.77 -4.04 -13.74
C ILE A 69 1.57 -3.00 -14.53
N LEU A 70 2.90 -3.11 -14.60
CA LEU A 70 3.78 -2.17 -15.30
C LEU A 70 3.51 -2.11 -16.80
N GLU A 71 3.05 -3.22 -17.40
CA GLU A 71 2.63 -3.23 -18.81
C GLU A 71 1.35 -2.40 -19.07
N CYS A 72 0.56 -2.15 -18.04
CA CYS A 72 -0.74 -1.47 -18.13
C CYS A 72 -0.72 -0.02 -17.66
N THR A 73 0.38 0.46 -17.06
CA THR A 73 0.43 1.77 -16.40
C THR A 73 1.70 2.54 -16.66
N THR A 74 1.56 3.88 -16.63
CA THR A 74 2.69 4.83 -16.57
C THR A 74 2.84 5.45 -15.17
N LYS A 75 1.93 5.11 -14.24
CA LYS A 75 1.88 5.69 -12.89
C LYS A 75 2.87 5.00 -11.94
N PRO A 76 3.38 5.73 -10.95
CA PRO A 76 4.32 5.16 -9.97
C PRO A 76 3.68 4.05 -9.13
N ILE A 77 4.47 3.06 -8.76
CA ILE A 77 4.07 1.96 -7.88
C ILE A 77 4.86 2.05 -6.58
N ILE A 78 4.15 1.92 -5.45
CA ILE A 78 4.71 1.72 -4.11
C ILE A 78 4.53 0.24 -3.76
N PHE A 79 5.62 -0.41 -3.36
CA PHE A 79 5.63 -1.83 -3.01
C PHE A 79 5.55 -2.03 -1.49
N ASP A 80 4.66 -2.91 -1.05
CA ASP A 80 4.60 -3.40 0.33
C ASP A 80 5.72 -4.41 0.56
N GLY A 81 6.75 -3.97 1.25
CA GLY A 81 7.94 -4.78 1.54
C GLY A 81 7.82 -5.63 2.79
N ASP A 82 6.63 -5.66 3.43
CA ASP A 82 6.41 -6.37 4.68
C ASP A 82 7.45 -5.94 5.75
N THR A 83 8.12 -6.89 6.41
CA THR A 83 9.21 -6.61 7.36
C THR A 83 10.54 -6.25 6.67
N GLY A 84 10.62 -6.37 5.34
CA GLY A 84 11.86 -6.29 4.57
C GLY A 84 12.74 -7.54 4.71
N GLY A 85 12.36 -8.51 5.53
CA GLY A 85 13.12 -9.74 5.76
C GLY A 85 14.49 -9.50 6.42
N LYS A 86 15.45 -10.38 6.13
CA LYS A 86 16.83 -10.25 6.59
C LYS A 86 17.55 -9.11 5.84
N ILE A 87 18.41 -8.38 6.54
CA ILE A 87 19.13 -7.22 5.98
C ILE A 87 19.89 -7.59 4.69
N GLU A 88 20.55 -8.75 4.69
CA GLU A 88 21.32 -9.24 3.57
C GLU A 88 20.45 -9.49 2.31
N HIS A 89 19.20 -9.91 2.50
CA HIS A 89 18.24 -10.12 1.42
C HIS A 89 17.56 -8.81 1.00
N PHE A 90 17.29 -7.92 1.96
CA PHE A 90 16.67 -6.62 1.70
C PHE A 90 17.46 -5.78 0.70
N VAL A 91 18.78 -5.80 0.77
CA VAL A 91 19.67 -5.15 -0.19
C VAL A 91 19.38 -5.57 -1.64
N PHE A 92 19.14 -6.87 -1.87
CA PHE A 92 18.80 -7.37 -3.21
C PHE A 92 17.36 -7.07 -3.61
N THR A 93 16.42 -7.09 -2.66
CA THR A 93 15.03 -6.67 -2.88
C THR A 93 14.98 -5.22 -3.38
N VAL A 94 15.65 -4.30 -2.69
CA VAL A 94 15.73 -2.89 -3.06
C VAL A 94 16.29 -2.71 -4.47
N ARG A 95 17.43 -3.35 -4.78
CA ARG A 95 18.04 -3.30 -6.12
C ARG A 95 17.13 -3.85 -7.22
N THR A 96 16.39 -4.91 -6.91
CA THR A 96 15.47 -5.52 -7.88
C THR A 96 14.31 -4.59 -8.17
N LEU A 97 13.69 -4.00 -7.14
CA LEU A 97 12.58 -3.08 -7.29
C LEU A 97 13.00 -1.79 -8.00
N GLU A 98 14.13 -1.20 -7.61
CA GLU A 98 14.70 0.00 -8.27
C GLU A 98 14.93 -0.24 -9.75
N ARG A 99 15.59 -1.34 -10.10
CA ARG A 99 15.89 -1.70 -11.51
C ARG A 99 14.62 -1.90 -12.35
N ASN A 100 13.54 -2.36 -11.75
CA ASN A 100 12.26 -2.56 -12.44
C ASN A 100 11.39 -1.29 -12.47
N GLY A 101 11.89 -0.15 -12.01
CA GLY A 101 11.17 1.13 -12.11
C GLY A 101 10.10 1.34 -11.02
N ILE A 102 10.09 0.51 -9.97
CA ILE A 102 9.25 0.74 -8.80
C ILE A 102 9.73 2.01 -8.10
N SER A 103 8.79 2.84 -7.63
CA SER A 103 9.11 4.17 -7.11
C SER A 103 9.47 4.18 -5.62
N ALA A 104 8.89 3.26 -4.85
CA ALA A 104 9.14 3.17 -3.42
C ALA A 104 8.89 1.78 -2.87
N ILE A 105 9.54 1.47 -1.75
CA ILE A 105 9.20 0.36 -0.87
C ILE A 105 8.81 0.89 0.51
N ILE A 106 7.76 0.32 1.09
CA ILE A 106 7.40 0.53 2.50
C ILE A 106 7.74 -0.73 3.28
N ILE A 107 8.51 -0.60 4.37
CA ILE A 107 8.86 -1.70 5.26
C ILE A 107 8.40 -1.39 6.68
N GLU A 108 7.84 -2.39 7.37
CA GLU A 108 7.36 -2.25 8.75
C GLU A 108 8.41 -2.67 9.77
N ASP A 109 8.46 -1.95 10.90
CA ASP A 109 9.40 -2.17 11.99
C ASP A 109 9.00 -3.34 12.89
N LYS A 110 8.61 -4.47 12.27
CA LYS A 110 8.29 -5.72 12.97
C LYS A 110 9.32 -6.81 12.69
N VAL A 111 9.38 -7.78 13.61
CA VAL A 111 10.24 -8.96 13.49
C VAL A 111 9.43 -10.24 13.74
N GLY A 112 9.98 -11.36 13.28
CA GLY A 112 9.34 -12.67 13.36
C GLY A 112 8.38 -12.94 12.22
N LEU A 113 7.48 -13.90 12.40
CA LEU A 113 6.46 -14.21 11.41
C LEU A 113 5.50 -13.02 11.27
N LYS A 114 5.35 -12.51 10.05
CA LYS A 114 4.42 -11.43 9.75
C LYS A 114 3.01 -11.78 10.23
N LYS A 115 2.36 -10.80 10.85
CA LYS A 115 0.93 -10.82 11.20
C LYS A 115 0.31 -9.52 10.72
N ASN A 116 -0.87 -9.61 10.11
CA ASN A 116 -1.54 -8.43 9.61
C ASN A 116 -1.83 -7.44 10.75
N SER A 117 -1.49 -6.19 10.56
CA SER A 117 -1.59 -5.13 11.57
C SER A 117 -3.03 -4.84 11.99
N LEU A 118 -4.02 -5.16 11.15
CA LEU A 118 -5.44 -5.00 11.51
C LEU A 118 -5.90 -5.91 12.66
N PHE A 119 -5.16 -6.99 12.97
CA PHE A 119 -5.37 -7.74 14.21
C PHE A 119 -4.97 -6.95 15.46
N GLY A 120 -4.06 -5.97 15.33
CA GLY A 120 -3.57 -5.18 16.45
C GLY A 120 -3.06 -6.05 17.58
N THR A 121 -3.49 -5.77 18.82
CA THR A 121 -3.14 -6.53 20.03
C THR A 121 -3.82 -7.90 20.15
N ASP A 122 -4.77 -8.24 19.27
CA ASP A 122 -5.39 -9.58 19.21
C ASP A 122 -4.40 -10.64 18.70
N ALA A 123 -3.29 -10.20 18.07
CA ALA A 123 -2.17 -11.04 17.71
C ALA A 123 -0.86 -10.44 18.28
N VAL A 124 0.05 -11.28 18.74
CA VAL A 124 1.35 -10.79 19.25
C VAL A 124 2.08 -10.11 18.08
N GLN A 125 2.29 -8.79 18.23
CA GLN A 125 3.04 -7.95 17.29
C GLN A 125 4.39 -7.59 17.94
N THR A 126 5.48 -8.12 17.41
CA THR A 126 6.82 -7.85 17.95
C THR A 126 7.52 -6.82 17.09
N GLN A 127 7.76 -5.62 17.65
CA GLN A 127 8.55 -4.59 16.97
C GLN A 127 10.05 -4.90 17.09
N ASP A 128 10.79 -4.56 16.05
CA ASP A 128 12.25 -4.54 16.05
C ASP A 128 12.79 -3.47 17.00
N SER A 129 14.05 -3.61 17.40
CA SER A 129 14.76 -2.52 18.06
C SER A 129 14.90 -1.33 17.07
N ILE A 130 14.93 -0.12 17.61
CA ILE A 130 15.17 1.08 16.80
C ILE A 130 16.47 0.95 16.00
N GLU A 131 17.54 0.49 16.67
CA GLU A 131 18.84 0.30 16.03
C GLU A 131 18.82 -0.76 14.92
N GLY A 132 18.18 -1.92 15.17
CA GLY A 132 18.05 -3.00 14.18
C GLY A 132 17.35 -2.53 12.91
N PHE A 133 16.23 -1.83 13.07
CA PHE A 133 15.50 -1.29 11.93
C PHE A 133 16.23 -0.14 11.22
N CYS A 134 16.91 0.75 11.96
CA CYS A 134 17.81 1.77 11.40
C CYS A 134 18.93 1.14 10.55
N ASN A 135 19.52 0.03 11.02
CA ASN A 135 20.55 -0.67 10.24
C ASN A 135 19.99 -1.24 8.94
N LYS A 136 18.75 -1.75 8.93
CA LYS A 136 18.06 -2.20 7.73
C LYS A 136 17.82 -1.05 6.75
N ILE A 137 17.34 0.11 7.22
CA ILE A 137 17.16 1.31 6.40
C ILE A 137 18.49 1.73 5.77
N ARG A 138 19.57 1.87 6.56
CA ARG A 138 20.90 2.24 6.06
C ARG A 138 21.41 1.26 4.99
N ALA A 139 21.25 -0.05 5.22
CA ALA A 139 21.65 -1.08 4.27
C ALA A 139 20.89 -0.95 2.95
N GLY A 140 19.57 -0.72 3.00
CA GLY A 140 18.75 -0.46 1.82
C GLY A 140 19.16 0.81 1.09
N LYS A 141 19.37 1.91 1.80
CA LYS A 141 19.81 3.20 1.21
C LYS A 141 21.19 3.08 0.54
N ASN A 142 22.11 2.36 1.16
CA ASN A 142 23.46 2.11 0.58
C ASN A 142 23.42 1.18 -0.65
N ALA A 143 22.33 0.42 -0.84
CA ALA A 143 22.17 -0.47 -1.97
C ALA A 143 21.63 0.23 -3.23
N LEU A 144 21.05 1.43 -3.09
CA LEU A 144 20.48 2.20 -4.19
C LEU A 144 21.57 2.65 -5.17
N ILE A 145 21.22 2.66 -6.45
CA ILE A 145 22.07 3.16 -7.55
C ILE A 145 21.65 4.59 -7.89
N THR A 146 20.35 4.89 -7.84
CA THR A 146 19.78 6.20 -8.13
C THR A 146 19.32 6.89 -6.83
N LYS A 147 18.84 8.13 -6.96
CA LYS A 147 18.24 8.89 -5.86
C LYS A 147 16.71 8.93 -5.93
N ASP A 148 16.14 8.25 -6.93
CA ASP A 148 14.71 8.38 -7.23
C ASP A 148 13.84 7.33 -6.51
N PHE A 149 14.45 6.22 -6.07
CA PHE A 149 13.76 5.19 -5.31
C PHE A 149 13.69 5.56 -3.82
N MET A 150 12.49 5.45 -3.24
CA MET A 150 12.26 5.80 -1.84
C MET A 150 12.15 4.56 -0.95
N ILE A 151 12.76 4.64 0.25
CA ILE A 151 12.54 3.69 1.35
C ILE A 151 11.71 4.42 2.41
N ILE A 152 10.49 3.95 2.64
CA ILE A 152 9.54 4.52 3.59
C ILE A 152 9.43 3.58 4.79
N SER A 153 9.63 4.10 5.98
CA SER A 153 9.51 3.34 7.23
C SER A 153 8.08 3.32 7.74
N ARG A 154 7.50 2.13 7.90
CA ARG A 154 6.18 1.94 8.51
C ARG A 154 6.35 1.64 9.99
N ILE A 155 5.70 2.47 10.82
CA ILE A 155 5.81 2.47 12.26
C ILE A 155 4.59 1.79 12.85
N GLU A 156 4.80 0.68 13.53
CA GLU A 156 3.74 -0.18 14.09
C GLU A 156 3.51 0.03 15.60
N SER A 157 4.06 1.09 16.18
CA SER A 157 3.92 1.39 17.62
C SER A 157 2.47 1.42 18.09
N LEU A 158 1.60 2.17 17.37
CA LEU A 158 0.17 2.28 17.74
C LEU A 158 -0.58 0.96 17.56
N ILE A 159 -0.19 0.14 16.60
CA ILE A 159 -0.71 -1.21 16.39
C ILE A 159 -0.32 -2.13 17.54
N ALA A 160 0.89 -1.98 18.04
CA ALA A 160 1.41 -2.72 19.22
C ALA A 160 0.88 -2.18 20.56
N GLY A 161 0.00 -1.19 20.54
CA GLY A 161 -0.58 -0.60 21.76
C GLY A 161 0.35 0.37 22.50
N LYS A 162 1.42 0.85 21.84
CA LYS A 162 2.34 1.82 22.40
C LYS A 162 1.86 3.25 22.17
N PRO A 163 2.33 4.23 22.96
CA PRO A 163 1.92 5.62 22.83
C PRO A 163 2.50 6.30 21.58
N VAL A 164 1.92 7.45 21.21
CA VAL A 164 2.40 8.30 20.10
C VAL A 164 3.85 8.72 20.30
N SER A 165 4.30 8.91 21.54
CA SER A 165 5.71 9.24 21.85
C SER A 165 6.70 8.16 21.40
N ASP A 166 6.38 6.86 21.55
CA ASP A 166 7.22 5.77 20.99
C ASP A 166 7.24 5.81 19.46
N ALA A 167 6.10 6.09 18.84
CA ALA A 167 6.03 6.23 17.38
C ALA A 167 6.87 7.40 16.86
N LEU A 168 6.88 8.54 17.57
CA LEU A 168 7.68 9.71 17.22
C LEU A 168 9.19 9.45 17.40
N GLU A 169 9.61 8.81 18.52
CA GLU A 169 11.00 8.43 18.75
C GLU A 169 11.53 7.57 17.60
N ARG A 170 10.76 6.57 17.18
CA ARG A 170 11.09 5.71 16.04
C ARG A 170 11.14 6.47 14.74
N ALA A 171 10.11 7.30 14.45
CA ALA A 171 10.04 8.10 13.25
C ALA A 171 11.29 8.99 13.08
N PHE A 172 11.71 9.65 14.14
CA PHE A 172 12.88 10.51 14.13
C PHE A 172 14.16 9.72 13.85
N ALA A 173 14.35 8.58 14.54
CA ALA A 173 15.51 7.73 14.34
C ALA A 173 15.56 7.16 12.91
N TYR A 174 14.41 6.78 12.33
CA TYR A 174 14.34 6.21 10.99
C TYR A 174 14.65 7.26 9.91
N VAL A 175 14.19 8.49 10.07
CA VAL A 175 14.55 9.60 9.18
C VAL A 175 16.04 9.90 9.27
N GLU A 176 16.62 9.93 10.47
CA GLU A 176 18.06 10.10 10.67
C GLU A 176 18.88 8.94 10.08
N ALA A 177 18.32 7.73 10.04
CA ALA A 177 18.92 6.59 9.37
C ALA A 177 18.81 6.62 7.84
N GLY A 178 18.07 7.59 7.27
CA GLY A 178 17.95 7.83 5.83
C GLY A 178 16.63 7.40 5.21
N ALA A 179 15.58 7.11 6.00
CA ALA A 179 14.24 6.89 5.45
C ALA A 179 13.75 8.14 4.71
N ASP A 180 13.21 7.96 3.51
CA ASP A 180 12.72 9.04 2.65
C ASP A 180 11.31 9.51 3.02
N GLY A 181 10.60 8.75 3.85
CA GLY A 181 9.27 9.04 4.37
C GLY A 181 8.93 8.14 5.53
N VAL A 182 7.84 8.46 6.21
CA VAL A 182 7.29 7.67 7.31
C VAL A 182 5.84 7.32 7.02
N MET A 183 5.44 6.10 7.37
CA MET A 183 4.05 5.67 7.39
C MET A 183 3.64 5.37 8.81
N ILE A 184 2.63 6.07 9.30
CA ILE A 184 2.03 5.79 10.62
C ILE A 184 0.76 4.98 10.45
N HIS A 185 0.62 3.92 11.23
CA HIS A 185 -0.50 3.01 11.16
C HIS A 185 -1.22 2.93 12.50
N SER A 186 -2.56 2.98 12.49
CA SER A 186 -3.40 2.91 13.68
C SER A 186 -4.68 2.13 13.44
N LYS A 187 -5.22 1.55 14.53
CA LYS A 187 -6.55 0.94 14.60
C LYS A 187 -7.60 1.87 15.21
N ASN A 188 -7.20 3.03 15.67
CA ASN A 188 -8.12 3.99 16.26
C ASN A 188 -9.07 4.57 15.20
N LYS A 189 -10.37 4.37 15.40
CA LYS A 189 -11.40 4.83 14.45
C LYS A 189 -11.53 6.35 14.40
N SER A 190 -11.15 7.06 15.46
CA SER A 190 -11.22 8.53 15.48
C SER A 190 -10.09 9.17 14.65
N GLY A 191 -8.95 8.50 14.48
CA GLY A 191 -7.75 9.06 13.84
C GLY A 191 -7.01 10.11 14.67
N GLU A 192 -7.41 10.36 15.92
CA GLU A 192 -6.80 11.41 16.76
C GLU A 192 -5.31 11.13 17.06
N ASP A 193 -4.93 9.87 17.22
CA ASP A 193 -3.54 9.45 17.41
C ASP A 193 -2.69 9.69 16.14
N ILE A 194 -3.28 9.52 14.95
CA ILE A 194 -2.64 9.88 13.67
C ILE A 194 -2.43 11.38 13.58
N LYS A 195 -3.46 12.16 13.95
CA LYS A 195 -3.41 13.62 13.94
C LYS A 195 -2.33 14.15 14.91
N GLU A 196 -2.32 13.63 16.15
CA GLU A 196 -1.32 13.97 17.15
C GLU A 196 0.10 13.67 16.63
N PHE A 197 0.32 12.47 16.08
CA PHE A 197 1.58 12.09 15.47
C PHE A 197 1.98 13.06 14.35
N CYS A 198 1.08 13.36 13.43
CA CYS A 198 1.36 14.21 12.27
C CYS A 198 1.80 15.59 12.70
N PHE A 199 1.12 16.26 13.62
CA PHE A 199 1.48 17.58 14.08
C PHE A 199 2.85 17.59 14.77
N ALA A 200 3.08 16.70 15.72
CA ALA A 200 4.35 16.61 16.43
C ALA A 200 5.53 16.25 15.50
N PHE A 201 5.28 15.35 14.51
CA PHE A 201 6.32 15.01 13.53
C PHE A 201 6.66 16.18 12.61
N ARG A 202 5.67 16.99 12.21
CA ARG A 202 5.86 18.16 11.33
C ARG A 202 6.68 19.28 11.97
N GLU A 203 6.64 19.41 13.28
CA GLU A 203 7.47 20.40 14.01
C GLU A 203 8.97 20.15 13.75
N LYS A 204 9.40 18.89 13.70
CA LYS A 204 10.81 18.52 13.49
C LYS A 204 11.15 18.25 12.03
N HIS A 205 10.23 17.65 11.27
CA HIS A 205 10.43 17.21 9.88
C HIS A 205 9.34 17.77 8.94
N PRO A 206 9.37 19.08 8.63
CA PRO A 206 8.31 19.72 7.83
C PRO A 206 8.22 19.21 6.39
N LEU A 207 9.28 18.63 5.82
CA LEU A 207 9.36 18.24 4.41
C LEU A 207 9.36 16.73 4.18
N VAL A 208 9.54 15.92 5.23
CA VAL A 208 9.57 14.45 5.08
C VAL A 208 8.14 13.93 4.82
N PRO A 209 7.89 13.17 3.75
CA PRO A 209 6.56 12.65 3.45
C PRO A 209 5.96 11.81 4.58
N ILE A 210 4.69 12.07 4.90
CA ILE A 210 3.87 11.23 5.78
C ILE A 210 2.89 10.45 4.91
N VAL A 211 2.86 9.15 5.11
CA VAL A 211 1.94 8.20 4.46
C VAL A 211 0.94 7.68 5.47
N VAL A 212 -0.34 7.58 5.08
CA VAL A 212 -1.38 6.98 5.91
C VAL A 212 -2.24 6.00 5.10
N VAL A 213 -2.83 5.04 5.82
CA VAL A 213 -3.78 4.06 5.28
C VAL A 213 -5.08 4.13 6.09
N PRO A 214 -6.08 4.94 5.67
CA PRO A 214 -7.27 5.22 6.47
C PRO A 214 -8.32 4.10 6.43
N THR A 215 -7.92 2.84 6.56
CA THR A 215 -8.86 1.71 6.54
C THR A 215 -9.80 1.71 7.75
N THR A 216 -9.28 2.02 8.94
CA THR A 216 -10.04 2.01 10.20
C THR A 216 -10.71 3.34 10.51
N TYR A 217 -10.14 4.45 10.04
CA TYR A 217 -10.67 5.81 10.16
C TYR A 217 -11.15 6.36 8.80
N SER A 218 -11.85 5.51 8.06
CA SER A 218 -12.26 5.75 6.67
C SER A 218 -13.26 6.90 6.48
N GLN A 219 -13.84 7.43 7.55
CA GLN A 219 -14.72 8.61 7.54
C GLN A 219 -13.97 9.93 7.40
N ILE A 220 -12.63 9.96 7.62
CA ILE A 220 -11.84 11.19 7.56
C ILE A 220 -11.54 11.53 6.10
N TYR A 221 -11.89 12.76 5.71
CA TYR A 221 -11.66 13.24 4.35
C TYR A 221 -10.18 13.53 4.07
N GLU A 222 -9.78 13.38 2.81
CA GLU A 222 -8.41 13.71 2.36
C GLU A 222 -8.01 15.15 2.66
N GLU A 223 -8.96 16.09 2.61
CA GLU A 223 -8.72 17.50 2.95
C GLU A 223 -8.31 17.65 4.42
N GLU A 224 -8.95 16.91 5.30
CA GLU A 224 -8.62 16.89 6.72
C GLU A 224 -7.25 16.22 6.95
N LEU A 225 -6.99 15.06 6.35
CA LEU A 225 -5.68 14.41 6.40
C LEU A 225 -4.57 15.34 5.88
N CYS A 226 -4.83 16.05 4.79
CA CYS A 226 -3.91 17.04 4.25
C CYS A 226 -3.64 18.20 5.25
N SER A 227 -4.66 18.66 5.97
CA SER A 227 -4.51 19.70 7.01
C SER A 227 -3.65 19.26 8.19
N TRP A 228 -3.57 17.95 8.46
CA TRP A 228 -2.65 17.38 9.45
C TRP A 228 -1.20 17.25 8.94
N GLY A 229 -0.99 17.50 7.65
CA GLY A 229 0.31 17.41 7.01
C GLY A 229 0.59 16.05 6.34
N VAL A 230 -0.42 15.21 6.12
CA VAL A 230 -0.30 13.98 5.34
C VAL A 230 -0.04 14.33 3.87
N ASN A 231 0.84 13.58 3.21
CA ASN A 231 1.19 13.76 1.79
C ASN A 231 0.67 12.64 0.90
N ILE A 232 0.60 11.42 1.41
CA ILE A 232 0.21 10.23 0.64
C ILE A 232 -0.89 9.49 1.40
N VAL A 233 -2.00 9.23 0.72
CA VAL A 233 -3.09 8.37 1.21
C VAL A 233 -3.14 7.12 0.37
N ILE A 234 -3.06 5.95 1.02
CA ILE A 234 -3.13 4.64 0.38
C ILE A 234 -4.47 3.98 0.69
N TYR A 235 -5.24 3.68 -0.35
CA TYR A 235 -6.46 2.86 -0.30
C TYR A 235 -6.07 1.40 -0.54
N ALA A 236 -5.68 0.69 0.53
CA ALA A 236 -4.78 -0.45 0.50
C ALA A 236 -5.38 -1.80 0.05
N ASN A 237 -6.71 -1.95 -0.05
CA ASN A 237 -7.34 -3.26 -0.29
C ASN A 237 -8.73 -3.21 -0.91
N HIS A 238 -9.12 -2.07 -1.47
CA HIS A 238 -10.50 -1.83 -1.89
C HIS A 238 -10.87 -2.61 -3.16
N MET A 239 -9.94 -2.78 -4.10
CA MET A 239 -10.19 -3.47 -5.36
C MET A 239 -10.51 -4.95 -5.12
N LEU A 240 -9.65 -5.66 -4.37
CA LEU A 240 -9.87 -7.07 -4.05
C LEU A 240 -11.15 -7.27 -3.21
N ARG A 241 -11.37 -6.41 -2.20
CA ARG A 241 -12.57 -6.48 -1.36
C ARG A 241 -13.86 -6.20 -2.12
N ALA A 242 -13.82 -5.41 -3.18
CA ALA A 242 -14.95 -5.19 -4.06
C ALA A 242 -15.16 -6.37 -5.02
N ALA A 243 -14.09 -6.94 -5.55
CA ALA A 243 -14.14 -8.03 -6.52
C ALA A 243 -14.70 -9.34 -5.91
N TYR A 244 -14.25 -9.72 -4.72
CA TYR A 244 -14.64 -10.99 -4.10
C TYR A 244 -16.16 -11.17 -3.94
N PRO A 245 -16.91 -10.25 -3.31
CA PRO A 245 -18.36 -10.41 -3.17
C PRO A 245 -19.11 -10.36 -4.51
N ALA A 246 -18.61 -9.61 -5.49
CA ALA A 246 -19.20 -9.58 -6.83
C ALA A 246 -19.03 -10.93 -7.54
N MET A 247 -17.84 -11.53 -7.47
CA MET A 247 -17.60 -12.87 -8.02
C MET A 247 -18.43 -13.96 -7.34
N VAL A 248 -18.54 -13.90 -6.00
CA VAL A 248 -19.40 -14.83 -5.23
C VAL A 248 -20.84 -14.71 -5.68
N LYS A 249 -21.35 -13.48 -5.85
CA LYS A 249 -22.74 -13.24 -6.28
C LYS A 249 -23.04 -13.86 -7.65
N ALA A 250 -22.14 -13.65 -8.62
CA ALA A 250 -22.28 -14.25 -9.95
C ALA A 250 -22.25 -15.79 -9.91
N ALA A 251 -21.31 -16.37 -9.15
CA ALA A 251 -21.20 -17.82 -9.00
C ALA A 251 -22.43 -18.42 -8.30
N THR A 252 -22.93 -17.77 -7.25
CA THR A 252 -24.14 -18.19 -6.54
C THR A 252 -25.36 -18.22 -7.48
N SER A 253 -25.54 -17.17 -8.28
CA SER A 253 -26.63 -17.07 -9.24
C SER A 253 -26.62 -18.23 -10.25
N ILE A 254 -25.45 -18.65 -10.73
CA ILE A 254 -25.31 -19.80 -11.64
C ILE A 254 -25.74 -21.10 -10.95
N LEU A 255 -25.33 -21.32 -9.70
CA LEU A 255 -25.68 -22.51 -8.93
C LEU A 255 -27.17 -22.56 -8.60
N GLU A 256 -27.79 -21.45 -8.25
CA GLU A 256 -29.22 -21.37 -7.90
C GLU A 256 -30.13 -21.59 -9.11
N ASN A 257 -29.72 -21.11 -10.28
CA ASN A 257 -30.55 -21.19 -11.50
C ASN A 257 -30.14 -22.32 -12.45
N GLU A 258 -29.05 -23.04 -12.18
CA GLU A 258 -28.48 -24.10 -13.03
C GLU A 258 -28.24 -23.63 -14.49
N ARG A 259 -28.05 -22.31 -14.68
CA ARG A 259 -27.76 -21.66 -15.98
C ARG A 259 -27.14 -20.25 -15.76
N ALA A 260 -26.60 -19.68 -16.83
CA ALA A 260 -25.86 -18.42 -16.77
C ALA A 260 -26.72 -17.16 -17.00
N ALA A 261 -28.01 -17.29 -17.39
CA ALA A 261 -28.81 -16.15 -17.84
C ALA A 261 -28.93 -15.06 -16.77
N GLU A 262 -29.27 -15.42 -15.53
CA GLU A 262 -29.48 -14.51 -14.41
C GLU A 262 -28.17 -13.91 -13.91
N ALA A 263 -27.05 -14.63 -14.02
CA ALA A 263 -25.72 -14.14 -13.65
C ALA A 263 -25.26 -12.98 -14.54
N GLY A 264 -25.84 -12.83 -15.72
CA GLY A 264 -25.56 -11.72 -16.63
C GLY A 264 -25.79 -10.34 -16.03
N GLU A 265 -26.69 -10.21 -15.04
CA GLU A 265 -26.94 -8.96 -14.33
C GLU A 265 -25.73 -8.50 -13.48
N TYR A 266 -24.84 -9.42 -13.14
CA TYR A 266 -23.66 -9.17 -12.30
C TYR A 266 -22.34 -9.16 -13.09
N CYS A 267 -22.43 -9.42 -14.40
CA CYS A 267 -21.27 -9.54 -15.26
C CYS A 267 -21.22 -8.42 -16.29
N MET A 268 -20.01 -7.99 -16.62
CA MET A 268 -19.78 -7.13 -17.78
C MET A 268 -20.25 -7.85 -19.06
N PRO A 269 -20.93 -7.17 -19.99
CA PRO A 269 -21.28 -7.75 -21.27
C PRO A 269 -20.08 -8.32 -22.03
N ILE A 270 -20.23 -9.47 -22.67
CA ILE A 270 -19.15 -10.13 -23.43
C ILE A 270 -18.50 -9.20 -24.46
N LYS A 271 -19.29 -8.37 -25.14
CA LYS A 271 -18.75 -7.42 -26.11
C LYS A 271 -17.80 -6.41 -25.45
N GLU A 272 -18.16 -5.91 -24.27
CA GLU A 272 -17.37 -4.91 -23.56
C GLU A 272 -16.04 -5.50 -23.05
N ILE A 273 -16.05 -6.73 -22.49
CA ILE A 273 -14.80 -7.36 -22.03
C ILE A 273 -13.86 -7.70 -23.20
N LEU A 274 -14.40 -8.07 -24.37
CA LEU A 274 -13.59 -8.32 -25.56
C LEU A 274 -12.95 -7.03 -26.13
N GLU A 275 -13.53 -5.89 -25.87
CA GLU A 275 -13.06 -4.59 -26.33
C GLU A 275 -12.26 -3.83 -25.24
N LEU A 276 -12.21 -4.36 -24.01
CA LEU A 276 -11.55 -3.73 -22.85
C LEU A 276 -10.06 -3.51 -23.10
N ILE A 277 -9.41 -4.51 -23.71
CA ILE A 277 -7.97 -4.45 -24.02
C ILE A 277 -7.80 -4.24 -25.53
N PRO A 278 -7.16 -3.15 -25.96
CA PRO A 278 -6.89 -2.92 -27.39
C PRO A 278 -6.06 -4.05 -28.00
N GLY A 279 -6.37 -4.39 -29.27
CA GLY A 279 -5.65 -5.43 -30.02
C GLY A 279 -6.27 -6.83 -29.93
N THR A 280 -7.41 -7.00 -29.28
CA THR A 280 -8.16 -8.27 -29.26
C THR A 280 -8.80 -8.61 -30.64
N LYS A 281 -8.99 -7.61 -31.52
CA LYS A 281 -9.50 -7.76 -32.90
C LYS A 281 -8.37 -7.70 -33.91
#